data_2d4b09ee183ac076375d74b9478e1247
#
_entry.id   2d4b09ee183ac076375d74b9478e1247
#
_cell.length_a   1.000
_cell.length_b   1.000
_cell.length_c   1.000
_cell.angle_alpha   90.00
_cell.angle_beta   90.00
_cell.angle_gamma   90.00
#
_symmetry.space_group_name_H-M   'P 1'
#
loop_
_entity.id
_entity.type
_entity.pdbx_description
1 polymer ?
#
loop_
_entity_poly.entity_id
_entity_poly.type
_entity_poly.pdbx_seq_one_letter_code
_entity_poly.pdbx_strand_id
1 'polypeptide(L)'
;MDKDDFRKNRYRSNTGDIDANKSANDLDQLSNRLGNKMDDFQDEETFLYEINKSLADQVSEEMEEERVATKDRGTNTRKKKKKHKGLKIFAVIFSVFMILAALLAFTPGGRKIILNIAGNYIYGKLDYDQNTDKVKEKPKKPKNEEHVVNILLVGVEEIGGASNTDSMIIATMNTKDKSLKLTSLMRDLYVDIPGYSKNRLNSAFSKGGIDLLYKTIELNFGIPLDGYAMVNFNEFENIVDIIGGVEITLTENEARYLNTTNYISDPANRNVKPGKNTMNGNQALGYSRVRKVSTATESNDFGRTQRQRAVLNSIFEKVKSKNVIELGFLANEILSKVQIRTDITKEEFNTYLEEAVSLNVNELENYRIPSDGNYKNSKVQLGRLMQEVLEPTDWDATRAEIHKNIYGDTTSTVQETPAK
;
A
#
# COMPACT_ATOMS: atom_id res chain seq x y z
N MET A 1 -64.92 -38.42 41.28
CA MET A 1 -63.59 -39.03 41.52
C MET A 1 -62.89 -39.11 40.16
N ASP A 2 -61.92 -38.35 39.81
CA ASP A 2 -60.92 -37.68 40.61
C ASP A 2 -60.45 -36.43 39.86
N LYS A 3 -59.93 -35.52 40.56
CA LYS A 3 -59.31 -34.23 40.14
C LYS A 3 -57.99 -34.59 39.47
N ASP A 4 -57.77 -34.03 38.30
CA ASP A 4 -56.46 -33.50 37.83
C ASP A 4 -56.58 -33.17 36.36
N ASP A 5 -57.26 -32.11 36.03
CA ASP A 5 -57.22 -31.56 34.68
C ASP A 5 -57.24 -30.01 34.74
N PHE A 6 -56.18 -29.44 35.29
CA PHE A 6 -55.94 -28.00 35.22
C PHE A 6 -54.44 -27.72 35.34
N ARG A 7 -53.74 -27.68 34.18
CA ARG A 7 -52.53 -26.89 33.93
C ARG A 7 -51.71 -27.39 32.75
N LYS A 8 -52.24 -27.16 31.56
CA LYS A 8 -51.39 -27.14 30.34
C LYS A 8 -52.00 -26.15 29.35
N ASN A 9 -51.75 -24.87 29.55
CA ASN A 9 -51.82 -23.87 28.47
C ASN A 9 -51.23 -22.58 29.00
N ARG A 10 -50.02 -22.31 28.59
CA ARG A 10 -49.45 -20.98 28.27
C ARG A 10 -47.94 -20.98 28.34
N TYR A 11 -47.31 -21.37 27.26
CA TYR A 11 -46.03 -20.81 26.80
C TYR A 11 -45.90 -21.17 25.33
N ARG A 12 -46.56 -20.42 24.45
CA ARG A 12 -46.14 -20.26 23.08
C ARG A 12 -45.13 -19.14 23.09
N SER A 13 -43.86 -19.47 23.01
CA SER A 13 -42.78 -18.54 22.68
C SER A 13 -42.91 -18.18 21.21
N ASN A 14 -43.24 -16.92 20.94
CA ASN A 14 -43.06 -16.31 19.63
C ASN A 14 -41.55 -16.10 19.41
N THR A 15 -40.86 -17.12 18.97
CA THR A 15 -39.57 -16.95 18.28
C THR A 15 -39.92 -16.74 16.82
N GLY A 16 -40.00 -15.46 16.41
CA GLY A 16 -40.04 -15.11 15.01
C GLY A 16 -38.72 -15.57 14.37
N ASP A 17 -38.85 -16.47 13.40
CA ASP A 17 -37.75 -16.80 12.50
C ASP A 17 -37.25 -15.51 11.82
N ILE A 18 -36.08 -15.04 12.23
CA ILE A 18 -35.38 -13.98 11.51
C ILE A 18 -34.85 -14.61 10.25
N ASP A 19 -35.48 -14.27 9.15
CA ASP A 19 -35.10 -14.74 7.81
C ASP A 19 -33.71 -14.20 7.47
N ALA A 20 -32.68 -15.07 7.60
CA ALA A 20 -31.29 -14.70 7.36
C ALA A 20 -31.04 -14.19 5.92
N ASN A 21 -31.87 -14.61 4.96
CA ASN A 21 -31.82 -14.13 3.58
C ASN A 21 -32.33 -12.67 3.43
N LYS A 22 -33.25 -12.24 4.29
CA LYS A 22 -33.75 -10.87 4.28
C LYS A 22 -32.68 -9.90 4.84
N SER A 23 -31.97 -10.33 5.88
CA SER A 23 -30.85 -9.54 6.45
C SER A 23 -29.69 -9.38 5.49
N ALA A 24 -29.35 -10.40 4.68
CA ALA A 24 -28.28 -10.31 3.68
C ALA A 24 -28.65 -9.35 2.52
N ASN A 25 -29.90 -9.39 2.04
CA ASN A 25 -30.37 -8.48 1.01
C ASN A 25 -30.46 -7.01 1.50
N ASP A 26 -30.80 -6.79 2.76
CA ASP A 26 -30.82 -5.45 3.35
C ASP A 26 -29.42 -4.87 3.51
N LEU A 27 -28.41 -5.70 3.83
CA LEU A 27 -27.01 -5.31 3.89
C LEU A 27 -26.43 -5.00 2.50
N ASP A 28 -26.77 -5.79 1.47
CA ASP A 28 -26.36 -5.51 0.08
C ASP A 28 -27.00 -4.22 -0.46
N GLN A 29 -28.27 -3.94 -0.11
CA GLN A 29 -28.93 -2.69 -0.47
C GLN A 29 -28.32 -1.48 0.27
N LEU A 30 -27.92 -1.66 1.53
CA LEU A 30 -27.25 -0.61 2.31
C LEU A 30 -25.85 -0.33 1.76
N SER A 31 -25.09 -1.39 1.40
CA SER A 31 -23.77 -1.28 0.77
C SER A 31 -23.84 -0.55 -0.56
N ASN A 32 -24.81 -0.89 -1.42
CA ASN A 32 -25.01 -0.23 -2.71
C ASN A 32 -25.50 1.23 -2.56
N ARG A 33 -26.30 1.53 -1.53
CA ARG A 33 -26.73 2.91 -1.23
C ARG A 33 -25.59 3.78 -0.69
N LEU A 34 -24.71 3.20 0.13
CA LEU A 34 -23.53 3.89 0.65
C LEU A 34 -22.48 4.11 -0.44
N GLY A 35 -22.25 3.11 -1.30
CA GLY A 35 -21.34 3.25 -2.46
C GLY A 35 -21.80 4.33 -3.43
N ASN A 36 -23.07 4.37 -3.80
CA ASN A 36 -23.63 5.38 -4.70
C ASN A 36 -23.67 6.81 -4.11
N LYS A 37 -23.67 6.95 -2.77
CA LYS A 37 -23.59 8.27 -2.12
C LYS A 37 -22.17 8.79 -1.96
N MET A 38 -21.18 7.91 -1.92
CA MET A 38 -19.77 8.33 -1.80
C MET A 38 -19.24 9.04 -3.04
N ASP A 39 -19.81 8.74 -4.22
CA ASP A 39 -19.39 9.38 -5.49
C ASP A 39 -19.87 10.84 -5.61
N ASP A 40 -20.79 11.29 -4.76
CA ASP A 40 -21.39 12.65 -4.80
C ASP A 40 -20.68 13.67 -3.86
N PHE A 41 -19.76 13.24 -2.99
CA PHE A 41 -19.13 14.13 -2.01
C PHE A 41 -17.70 14.53 -2.42
N GLN A 42 -17.44 15.85 -2.42
CA GLN A 42 -16.15 16.43 -2.84
C GLN A 42 -15.06 16.40 -1.76
N ASP A 43 -15.42 16.16 -0.48
CA ASP A 43 -14.47 16.04 0.63
C ASP A 43 -15.02 15.21 1.81
N GLU A 44 -14.10 14.68 2.60
CA GLU A 44 -14.35 13.75 3.71
C GLU A 44 -15.07 14.42 4.90
N GLU A 45 -14.79 15.70 5.16
CA GLU A 45 -15.46 16.44 6.23
C GLU A 45 -16.94 16.63 5.90
N THR A 46 -17.26 16.89 4.63
CA THR A 46 -18.64 17.02 4.15
C THR A 46 -19.38 15.70 4.24
N PHE A 47 -18.75 14.57 3.91
CA PHE A 47 -19.34 13.24 4.03
C PHE A 47 -19.61 12.86 5.49
N LEU A 48 -18.65 13.05 6.39
CA LEU A 48 -18.83 12.79 7.84
C LEU A 48 -19.83 13.74 8.46
N TYR A 49 -19.86 15.00 8.03
CA TYR A 49 -20.84 15.97 8.47
C TYR A 49 -22.27 15.58 8.05
N GLU A 50 -22.48 15.15 6.80
CA GLU A 50 -23.79 14.71 6.29
C GLU A 50 -24.25 13.41 6.95
N ILE A 51 -23.35 12.45 7.23
CA ILE A 51 -23.69 11.25 8.01
C ILE A 51 -24.09 11.63 9.44
N ASN A 52 -23.31 12.45 10.11
CA ASN A 52 -23.61 12.89 11.48
C ASN A 52 -24.91 13.71 11.54
N LYS A 53 -25.16 14.56 10.52
CA LYS A 53 -26.39 15.32 10.39
C LYS A 53 -27.59 14.42 10.13
N SER A 54 -27.47 13.45 9.20
CA SER A 54 -28.54 12.47 8.90
C SER A 54 -28.88 11.62 10.12
N LEU A 55 -27.89 11.22 10.92
CA LEU A 55 -28.11 10.51 12.18
C LEU A 55 -28.74 11.39 13.24
N ALA A 56 -28.33 12.65 13.34
CA ALA A 56 -28.91 13.61 14.27
C ALA A 56 -30.37 13.97 13.91
N ASP A 57 -30.67 14.10 12.61
CA ASP A 57 -32.01 14.37 12.11
C ASP A 57 -32.95 13.18 12.34
N GLN A 58 -32.52 11.94 12.11
CA GLN A 58 -33.29 10.73 12.44
C GLN A 58 -33.54 10.59 13.92
N VAL A 59 -32.56 10.85 14.78
CA VAL A 59 -32.73 10.84 16.23
C VAL A 59 -33.70 11.94 16.70
N SER A 60 -33.67 13.13 16.06
CA SER A 60 -34.58 14.22 16.38
C SER A 60 -36.00 13.96 15.89
N GLU A 61 -36.22 13.35 14.73
CA GLU A 61 -37.54 12.92 14.26
C GLU A 61 -38.16 11.87 15.17
N GLU A 62 -37.41 10.83 15.56
CA GLU A 62 -37.88 9.82 16.51
C GLU A 62 -38.23 10.43 17.90
N MET A 63 -37.45 11.42 18.35
CA MET A 63 -37.72 12.14 19.60
C MET A 63 -38.94 13.07 19.49
N GLU A 64 -39.22 13.64 18.31
CA GLU A 64 -40.39 14.50 18.06
C GLU A 64 -41.65 13.63 17.94
N GLU A 65 -41.63 12.47 17.27
CA GLU A 65 -42.71 11.51 17.21
C GLU A 65 -43.09 10.98 18.61
N GLU A 66 -42.12 10.70 19.49
CA GLU A 66 -42.37 10.33 20.88
C GLU A 66 -42.98 11.49 21.68
N ARG A 67 -42.62 12.74 21.39
CA ARG A 67 -43.22 13.94 22.02
C ARG A 67 -44.64 14.18 21.57
N VAL A 68 -44.95 13.95 20.30
CA VAL A 68 -46.33 14.09 19.76
C VAL A 68 -47.25 12.99 20.32
N ALA A 69 -46.76 11.74 20.38
CA ALA A 69 -47.49 10.61 20.93
C ALA A 69 -47.80 10.74 22.45
N THR A 70 -47.02 11.56 23.16
CA THR A 70 -47.22 11.82 24.60
C THR A 70 -48.14 13.00 24.89
N LYS A 71 -48.47 13.86 23.90
CA LYS A 71 -49.29 15.06 24.09
C LYS A 71 -50.80 14.80 24.01
N ASP A 72 -51.21 13.66 23.47
CA ASP A 72 -52.61 13.33 23.20
C ASP A 72 -53.31 12.50 24.31
N ARG A 73 -52.68 12.31 25.46
CA ARG A 73 -53.31 11.67 26.63
C ARG A 73 -53.29 12.58 27.84
N GLY A 74 -54.17 13.57 27.80
CA GLY A 74 -54.49 14.39 28.95
C GLY A 74 -55.40 13.64 30.00
N THR A 75 -55.05 13.95 31.23
CA THR A 75 -55.83 13.81 32.51
C THR A 75 -55.87 12.43 33.18
N ASN A 76 -55.31 12.49 34.32
CA ASN A 76 -55.62 11.90 35.62
C ASN A 76 -54.76 10.73 36.13
N THR A 77 -54.13 11.08 37.24
CA THR A 77 -53.84 10.32 38.45
C THR A 77 -52.62 9.42 38.55
N ARG A 78 -51.87 9.71 39.62
CA ARG A 78 -50.85 8.92 40.34
C ARG A 78 -49.49 8.81 39.70
N LYS A 79 -48.55 9.60 40.26
CA LYS A 79 -47.11 9.45 40.13
C LYS A 79 -46.64 8.00 40.35
N LYS A 80 -46.64 7.19 39.30
CA LYS A 80 -45.79 6.01 39.20
C LYS A 80 -44.55 6.41 38.46
N LYS A 81 -43.37 6.28 39.10
CA LYS A 81 -42.03 6.40 38.48
C LYS A 81 -42.03 5.62 37.17
N LYS A 82 -42.18 6.29 36.03
CA LYS A 82 -41.94 5.70 34.71
C LYS A 82 -40.47 5.43 34.59
N LYS A 83 -40.06 4.19 34.79
CA LYS A 83 -38.72 3.67 34.55
C LYS A 83 -38.41 3.75 33.06
N HIS A 84 -37.40 4.49 32.73
CA HIS A 84 -36.45 4.47 31.62
C HIS A 84 -36.58 3.32 30.58
N LYS A 85 -37.71 3.13 29.92
CA LYS A 85 -37.84 2.14 28.84
C LYS A 85 -37.06 2.59 27.60
N GLY A 86 -37.12 3.89 27.23
CA GLY A 86 -36.36 4.45 26.10
C GLY A 86 -34.84 4.32 26.28
N LEU A 87 -34.33 4.64 27.49
CA LEU A 87 -32.89 4.48 27.76
C LEU A 87 -32.43 3.02 27.67
N LYS A 88 -33.29 2.05 28.00
CA LYS A 88 -32.97 0.63 27.86
C LYS A 88 -33.01 0.18 26.41
N ILE A 89 -33.94 0.68 25.59
CA ILE A 89 -34.03 0.39 24.16
C ILE A 89 -32.81 1.00 23.46
N PHE A 90 -32.47 2.26 23.75
CA PHE A 90 -31.25 2.89 23.24
C PHE A 90 -29.99 2.13 23.63
N ALA A 91 -29.85 1.71 24.89
CA ALA A 91 -28.71 0.91 25.35
C ALA A 91 -28.61 -0.45 24.63
N VAL A 92 -29.76 -1.08 24.32
CA VAL A 92 -29.80 -2.34 23.56
C VAL A 92 -29.37 -2.10 22.10
N ILE A 93 -29.93 -1.08 21.42
CA ILE A 93 -29.56 -0.74 20.04
C ILE A 93 -28.10 -0.36 19.97
N PHE A 94 -27.61 0.47 20.88
CA PHE A 94 -26.20 0.84 20.96
C PHE A 94 -25.29 -0.37 21.22
N SER A 95 -25.72 -1.30 22.11
CA SER A 95 -24.98 -2.54 22.35
C SER A 95 -24.94 -3.44 21.12
N VAL A 96 -26.02 -3.56 20.38
CA VAL A 96 -26.09 -4.32 19.12
C VAL A 96 -25.15 -3.68 18.07
N PHE A 97 -25.20 -2.34 17.95
CA PHE A 97 -24.29 -1.61 17.06
C PHE A 97 -22.82 -1.80 17.46
N MET A 98 -22.51 -1.71 18.75
CA MET A 98 -21.15 -1.96 19.26
C MET A 98 -20.69 -3.40 19.03
N ILE A 99 -21.60 -4.38 19.16
CA ILE A 99 -21.28 -5.79 18.85
C ILE A 99 -21.04 -5.97 17.35
N LEU A 100 -21.86 -5.37 16.49
CA LEU A 100 -21.67 -5.39 15.04
C LEU A 100 -20.36 -4.72 14.64
N ALA A 101 -20.07 -3.54 15.18
CA ALA A 101 -18.80 -2.85 14.96
C ALA A 101 -17.59 -3.67 15.44
N ALA A 102 -17.73 -4.34 16.60
CA ALA A 102 -16.71 -5.27 17.10
C ALA A 102 -16.55 -6.49 16.19
N LEU A 103 -17.64 -7.09 15.71
CA LEU A 103 -17.59 -8.20 14.75
C LEU A 103 -16.91 -7.79 13.45
N LEU A 104 -17.19 -6.59 12.92
CA LEU A 104 -16.52 -6.06 11.74
C LEU A 104 -15.03 -5.78 12.01
N ALA A 105 -14.68 -5.22 13.17
CA ALA A 105 -13.29 -4.87 13.49
C ALA A 105 -12.43 -6.07 13.90
N PHE A 106 -13.02 -7.06 14.61
CA PHE A 106 -12.25 -8.13 15.27
C PHE A 106 -12.40 -9.52 14.62
N THR A 107 -13.31 -9.70 13.66
CA THR A 107 -13.42 -10.97 12.91
C THR A 107 -12.63 -10.90 11.62
N PRO A 108 -12.05 -12.05 11.15
CA PRO A 108 -11.39 -12.09 9.85
C PRO A 108 -12.30 -11.68 8.69
N GLY A 109 -13.56 -12.09 8.71
CA GLY A 109 -14.56 -11.73 7.70
C GLY A 109 -14.91 -10.24 7.70
N GLY A 110 -15.07 -9.65 8.89
CA GLY A 110 -15.35 -8.22 9.04
C GLY A 110 -14.19 -7.34 8.61
N ARG A 111 -12.96 -7.73 8.95
CA ARG A 111 -11.74 -7.04 8.47
C ARG A 111 -11.65 -7.07 6.95
N LYS A 112 -11.97 -8.21 6.33
CA LYS A 112 -11.99 -8.34 4.86
C LYS A 112 -13.00 -7.38 4.21
N ILE A 113 -14.18 -7.23 4.79
CA ILE A 113 -15.19 -6.26 4.30
C ILE A 113 -14.66 -4.83 4.39
N ILE A 114 -14.08 -4.44 5.54
CA ILE A 114 -13.50 -3.10 5.73
C ILE A 114 -12.38 -2.87 4.72
N LEU A 115 -11.46 -3.84 4.56
CA LEU A 115 -10.35 -3.73 3.62
C LEU A 115 -10.83 -3.65 2.16
N ASN A 116 -11.87 -4.39 1.77
CA ASN A 116 -12.42 -4.31 0.42
C ASN A 116 -13.09 -2.94 0.16
N ILE A 117 -13.82 -2.39 1.11
CA ILE A 117 -14.43 -1.06 0.98
C ILE A 117 -13.32 0.00 0.86
N ALA A 118 -12.35 -0.02 1.76
CA ALA A 118 -11.21 0.89 1.74
C ALA A 118 -10.38 0.72 0.45
N GLY A 119 -10.08 -0.51 0.06
CA GLY A 119 -9.31 -0.83 -1.14
C GLY A 119 -10.01 -0.37 -2.42
N ASN A 120 -11.32 -0.54 -2.54
CA ASN A 120 -12.10 -0.06 -3.67
C ASN A 120 -12.08 1.48 -3.78
N TYR A 121 -12.19 2.17 -2.66
CA TYR A 121 -12.11 3.63 -2.60
C TYR A 121 -10.71 4.14 -2.96
N ILE A 122 -9.68 3.53 -2.38
CA ILE A 122 -8.27 3.83 -2.63
C ILE A 122 -7.93 3.60 -4.11
N TYR A 123 -8.35 2.46 -4.66
CA TYR A 123 -8.07 2.10 -6.05
C TYR A 123 -8.64 3.11 -7.06
N GLY A 124 -9.82 3.67 -6.80
CA GLY A 124 -10.44 4.68 -7.65
C GLY A 124 -9.63 5.97 -7.81
N LYS A 125 -8.62 6.18 -6.96
CA LYS A 125 -7.71 7.35 -6.99
C LYS A 125 -6.34 7.06 -7.61
N LEU A 126 -6.04 5.79 -7.92
CA LEU A 126 -4.81 5.43 -8.62
C LEU A 126 -4.91 5.81 -10.10
N ASP A 127 -3.79 6.24 -10.67
CA ASP A 127 -3.66 6.43 -12.12
C ASP A 127 -3.38 5.07 -12.77
N TYR A 128 -4.46 4.34 -13.06
CA TYR A 128 -4.37 3.05 -13.73
C TYR A 128 -3.99 3.24 -15.19
N ASP A 129 -2.85 2.72 -15.59
CA ASP A 129 -2.36 2.79 -16.96
C ASP A 129 -3.12 1.81 -17.87
N GLN A 130 -4.19 2.29 -18.50
CA GLN A 130 -4.99 1.51 -19.45
C GLN A 130 -4.21 1.08 -20.70
N ASN A 131 -3.06 1.71 -21.01
CA ASN A 131 -2.23 1.33 -22.15
C ASN A 131 -1.39 0.08 -21.89
N THR A 132 -1.22 -0.32 -20.62
CA THR A 132 -0.59 -1.60 -20.26
C THR A 132 -1.48 -2.81 -20.54
N ASP A 133 -2.72 -2.61 -20.99
CA ASP A 133 -3.52 -3.68 -21.60
C ASP A 133 -2.80 -4.42 -22.75
N LYS A 134 -1.68 -3.90 -23.23
CA LYS A 134 -0.78 -4.57 -24.18
C LYS A 134 0.26 -5.49 -23.52
N VAL A 135 0.53 -5.36 -22.21
CA VAL A 135 1.28 -6.37 -21.42
C VAL A 135 0.28 -7.44 -20.95
N LYS A 136 -0.47 -7.99 -21.90
CA LYS A 136 -1.70 -8.76 -21.67
C LYS A 136 -1.52 -10.13 -21.08
N GLU A 137 -0.31 -10.60 -20.90
CA GLU A 137 -0.06 -11.86 -20.22
C GLU A 137 1.06 -11.61 -19.21
N LYS A 138 0.69 -11.22 -17.98
CA LYS A 138 1.63 -11.37 -16.87
C LYS A 138 2.14 -12.82 -16.89
N PRO A 139 3.46 -13.06 -16.81
CA PRO A 139 4.00 -14.40 -16.89
C PRO A 139 3.33 -15.28 -15.83
N LYS A 140 2.85 -16.46 -16.24
CA LYS A 140 2.25 -17.40 -15.31
C LYS A 140 3.32 -17.87 -14.33
N LYS A 141 3.15 -17.53 -13.07
CA LYS A 141 4.02 -18.06 -12.02
C LYS A 141 3.89 -19.56 -11.90
N PRO A 142 4.98 -20.28 -11.63
CA PRO A 142 4.91 -21.64 -11.14
C PRO A 142 4.03 -21.74 -9.89
N LYS A 143 3.27 -22.80 -9.72
CA LYS A 143 2.36 -22.99 -8.55
C LYS A 143 3.06 -22.88 -7.20
N ASN A 144 4.34 -23.20 -7.14
CA ASN A 144 5.15 -23.06 -5.92
C ASN A 144 5.55 -21.62 -5.60
N GLU A 145 5.27 -20.66 -6.48
CA GLU A 145 5.61 -19.24 -6.35
C GLU A 145 4.38 -18.33 -6.23
N GLU A 146 3.17 -18.88 -6.30
CA GLU A 146 1.90 -18.12 -6.19
C GLU A 146 1.78 -17.34 -4.86
N HIS A 147 2.52 -17.74 -3.83
CA HIS A 147 2.57 -17.08 -2.52
C HIS A 147 3.53 -15.88 -2.47
N VAL A 148 4.18 -15.54 -3.57
CA VAL A 148 5.12 -14.42 -3.67
C VAL A 148 4.56 -13.37 -4.62
N VAL A 149 4.54 -12.12 -4.20
CA VAL A 149 4.14 -10.96 -5.00
C VAL A 149 5.34 -10.03 -5.18
N ASN A 150 5.69 -9.72 -6.43
CA ASN A 150 6.81 -8.87 -6.81
C ASN A 150 6.31 -7.59 -7.48
N ILE A 151 6.38 -6.45 -6.80
CA ILE A 151 5.98 -5.15 -7.32
C ILE A 151 7.24 -4.33 -7.62
N LEU A 152 7.36 -3.84 -8.86
CA LEU A 152 8.46 -2.95 -9.25
C LEU A 152 8.16 -1.51 -8.83
N LEU A 153 8.90 -0.99 -7.86
CA LEU A 153 8.87 0.42 -7.47
C LEU A 153 9.81 1.22 -8.38
N VAL A 154 9.28 2.24 -9.05
CA VAL A 154 10.02 3.05 -10.02
C VAL A 154 9.96 4.52 -9.63
N GLY A 155 11.13 5.10 -9.38
CA GLY A 155 11.28 6.55 -9.23
C GLY A 155 11.70 7.18 -10.54
N VAL A 156 10.91 8.14 -11.04
CA VAL A 156 11.13 8.78 -12.34
C VAL A 156 11.50 10.25 -12.16
N GLU A 157 12.54 10.66 -12.89
CA GLU A 157 12.88 12.07 -13.05
C GLU A 157 12.41 12.52 -14.45
N GLU A 158 11.49 13.49 -14.48
CA GLU A 158 10.99 14.08 -15.71
C GLU A 158 11.71 15.40 -15.99
N ILE A 159 12.54 15.42 -17.02
CA ILE A 159 13.29 16.63 -17.42
C ILE A 159 13.05 16.89 -18.90
N GLY A 160 12.43 18.03 -19.24
CA GLY A 160 12.33 18.49 -20.62
C GLY A 160 11.61 17.50 -21.58
N GLY A 161 10.67 16.71 -21.08
CA GLY A 161 9.92 15.72 -21.86
C GLY A 161 10.64 14.37 -22.01
N ALA A 162 11.82 14.20 -21.42
CA ALA A 162 12.50 12.91 -21.29
C ALA A 162 12.31 12.37 -19.87
N SER A 163 11.94 11.10 -19.79
CA SER A 163 11.78 10.41 -18.50
C SER A 163 12.96 9.44 -18.31
N ASN A 164 13.68 9.60 -17.22
CA ASN A 164 14.72 8.67 -16.79
C ASN A 164 14.34 8.03 -15.46
N THR A 165 14.72 6.77 -15.28
CA THR A 165 14.61 6.14 -13.97
C THR A 165 15.97 5.96 -13.34
N ASP A 166 16.10 6.44 -12.11
CA ASP A 166 17.29 6.29 -11.28
C ASP A 166 17.07 5.35 -10.09
N SER A 167 15.82 4.96 -9.84
CA SER A 167 15.44 4.04 -8.78
C SER A 167 14.57 2.93 -9.34
N MET A 168 15.05 1.70 -9.22
CA MET A 168 14.34 0.47 -9.59
C MET A 168 14.50 -0.51 -8.44
N ILE A 169 13.42 -0.77 -7.72
CA ILE A 169 13.42 -1.61 -6.52
C ILE A 169 12.28 -2.62 -6.65
N ILE A 170 12.58 -3.90 -6.54
CA ILE A 170 11.55 -4.94 -6.43
C ILE A 170 11.15 -5.04 -4.97
N ALA A 171 9.90 -4.71 -4.67
CA ALA A 171 9.27 -4.97 -3.39
C ALA A 171 8.61 -6.35 -3.46
N THR A 172 9.13 -7.28 -2.68
CA THR A 172 8.67 -8.66 -2.62
C THR A 172 7.89 -8.89 -1.34
N MET A 173 6.67 -9.39 -1.46
CA MET A 173 5.86 -9.89 -0.38
C MET A 173 5.79 -11.42 -0.50
N ASN A 174 6.22 -12.14 0.54
CA ASN A 174 6.12 -13.60 0.61
C ASN A 174 5.18 -13.99 1.76
N THR A 175 4.00 -14.46 1.42
CA THR A 175 2.95 -14.79 2.40
C THR A 175 3.23 -16.09 3.14
N LYS A 176 4.02 -16.99 2.57
CA LYS A 176 4.44 -18.25 3.20
C LYS A 176 5.51 -18.01 4.26
N ASP A 177 6.54 -17.25 3.92
CA ASP A 177 7.66 -16.95 4.83
C ASP A 177 7.34 -15.75 5.74
N LYS A 178 6.21 -15.08 5.51
CA LYS A 178 5.79 -13.86 6.21
C LYS A 178 6.87 -12.80 6.20
N SER A 179 7.42 -12.52 5.03
CA SER A 179 8.51 -11.56 4.85
C SER A 179 8.17 -10.48 3.84
N LEU A 180 8.74 -9.30 4.05
CA LEU A 180 8.78 -8.20 3.08
C LEU A 180 10.24 -7.91 2.77
N LYS A 181 10.56 -7.78 1.48
CA LYS A 181 11.93 -7.59 1.01
C LYS A 181 12.02 -6.49 -0.04
N LEU A 182 13.09 -5.72 -0.01
CA LEU A 182 13.42 -4.73 -1.04
C LEU A 182 14.70 -5.17 -1.74
N THR A 183 14.63 -5.40 -3.04
CA THR A 183 15.78 -5.71 -3.88
C THR A 183 16.05 -4.58 -4.85
N SER A 184 17.07 -3.76 -4.58
CA SER A 184 17.50 -2.67 -5.48
C SER A 184 18.23 -3.24 -6.68
N LEU A 185 17.79 -2.88 -7.89
CA LEU A 185 18.50 -3.15 -9.13
C LEU A 185 19.36 -1.94 -9.48
N MET A 186 20.68 -2.18 -9.64
CA MET A 186 21.59 -1.09 -10.00
C MET A 186 21.32 -0.60 -11.43
N ARG A 187 21.07 0.70 -11.59
CA ARG A 187 20.70 1.31 -12.88
C ARG A 187 21.76 1.13 -13.98
N ASP A 188 23.04 1.08 -13.58
CA ASP A 188 24.17 0.96 -14.48
C ASP A 188 24.52 -0.51 -14.83
N LEU A 189 23.70 -1.49 -14.41
CA LEU A 189 23.82 -2.90 -14.83
C LEU A 189 23.80 -3.02 -16.35
N TYR A 190 24.78 -3.73 -16.92
CA TYR A 190 24.91 -3.97 -18.35
C TYR A 190 24.11 -5.21 -18.76
N VAL A 191 22.96 -4.99 -19.37
CA VAL A 191 21.93 -6.00 -19.61
C VAL A 191 21.54 -6.10 -21.06
N ASP A 192 20.98 -7.23 -21.45
CA ASP A 192 20.33 -7.42 -22.75
C ASP A 192 18.96 -6.73 -22.73
N ILE A 193 18.68 -5.87 -23.72
CA ILE A 193 17.42 -5.14 -23.85
C ILE A 193 16.67 -5.66 -25.07
N PRO A 194 15.46 -6.23 -24.92
CA PRO A 194 14.70 -6.78 -26.05
C PRO A 194 14.52 -5.75 -27.19
N GLY A 195 14.92 -6.15 -28.40
CA GLY A 195 14.84 -5.28 -29.59
C GLY A 195 15.92 -4.19 -29.68
N TYR A 196 16.86 -4.14 -28.76
CA TYR A 196 17.97 -3.18 -28.75
C TYR A 196 19.29 -3.87 -28.45
N SER A 197 20.40 -3.17 -28.69
CA SER A 197 21.71 -3.61 -28.24
C SER A 197 21.82 -3.52 -26.72
N LYS A 198 22.69 -4.37 -26.14
CA LYS A 198 23.08 -4.30 -24.73
C LYS A 198 23.32 -2.87 -24.26
N ASN A 199 22.81 -2.54 -23.10
CA ASN A 199 22.95 -1.20 -22.51
C ASN A 199 22.77 -1.26 -20.98
N ARG A 200 22.85 -0.09 -20.33
CA ARG A 200 22.49 0.02 -18.90
C ARG A 200 21.02 -0.24 -18.70
N LEU A 201 20.66 -0.87 -17.58
CA LEU A 201 19.29 -1.26 -17.25
C LEU A 201 18.30 -0.07 -17.32
N ASN A 202 18.70 1.09 -16.79
CA ASN A 202 17.83 2.27 -16.81
C ASN A 202 17.52 2.79 -18.23
N SER A 203 18.37 2.46 -19.23
CA SER A 203 18.12 2.85 -20.61
C SER A 203 16.94 2.09 -21.25
N ALA A 204 16.52 0.96 -20.68
CA ALA A 204 15.32 0.27 -21.13
C ALA A 204 14.07 1.16 -20.94
N PHE A 205 13.98 1.82 -19.78
CA PHE A 205 12.86 2.74 -19.50
C PHE A 205 12.84 3.94 -20.48
N SER A 206 13.97 4.58 -20.72
CA SER A 206 14.04 5.73 -21.65
C SER A 206 13.79 5.36 -23.12
N LYS A 207 13.92 4.08 -23.49
CA LYS A 207 13.72 3.58 -24.87
C LYS A 207 12.29 3.09 -25.13
N GLY A 208 11.65 2.47 -24.14
CA GLY A 208 10.34 1.83 -24.33
C GLY A 208 9.46 1.83 -23.09
N GLY A 209 9.71 2.77 -22.16
CA GLY A 209 8.90 2.92 -20.96
C GLY A 209 8.95 1.72 -20.03
N ILE A 210 7.88 1.60 -19.23
CA ILE A 210 7.77 0.54 -18.22
C ILE A 210 7.69 -0.86 -18.86
N ASP A 211 7.06 -0.99 -20.01
CA ASP A 211 6.90 -2.28 -20.71
C ASP A 211 8.23 -2.88 -21.12
N LEU A 212 9.14 -2.04 -21.65
CA LEU A 212 10.47 -2.51 -22.04
C LEU A 212 11.33 -2.78 -20.81
N LEU A 213 11.18 -1.99 -19.75
CA LEU A 213 11.87 -2.24 -18.49
C LEU A 213 11.43 -3.59 -17.88
N TYR A 214 10.15 -3.92 -17.86
CA TYR A 214 9.62 -5.21 -17.43
C TYR A 214 10.28 -6.36 -18.17
N LYS A 215 10.16 -6.35 -19.50
CA LYS A 215 10.74 -7.39 -20.38
C LYS A 215 12.26 -7.52 -20.18
N THR A 216 12.93 -6.40 -19.91
CA THR A 216 14.37 -6.39 -19.65
C THR A 216 14.71 -7.04 -18.31
N ILE A 217 13.95 -6.76 -17.26
CA ILE A 217 14.11 -7.37 -15.94
C ILE A 217 13.83 -8.88 -16.02
N GLU A 218 12.73 -9.27 -16.63
CA GLU A 218 12.36 -10.67 -16.79
C GLU A 218 13.40 -11.44 -17.59
N LEU A 219 13.85 -10.89 -18.74
CA LEU A 219 14.86 -11.52 -19.59
C LEU A 219 16.19 -11.79 -18.88
N ASN A 220 16.68 -10.81 -18.10
CA ASN A 220 18.01 -10.90 -17.50
C ASN A 220 18.00 -11.62 -16.15
N PHE A 221 16.96 -11.47 -15.36
CA PHE A 221 16.90 -11.96 -13.99
C PHE A 221 15.95 -13.17 -13.80
N GLY A 222 15.05 -13.42 -14.75
CA GLY A 222 14.09 -14.53 -14.67
C GLY A 222 13.03 -14.34 -13.58
N ILE A 223 12.72 -13.09 -13.22
CA ILE A 223 11.76 -12.78 -12.17
C ILE A 223 10.47 -12.26 -12.79
N PRO A 224 9.35 -12.97 -12.60
CA PRO A 224 8.04 -12.45 -12.95
C PRO A 224 7.65 -11.30 -12.03
N LEU A 225 7.21 -10.18 -12.62
CA LEU A 225 6.69 -9.03 -11.91
C LEU A 225 5.17 -9.06 -11.93
N ASP A 226 4.54 -8.80 -10.79
CA ASP A 226 3.07 -8.80 -10.63
C ASP A 226 2.45 -7.43 -10.88
N GLY A 227 3.27 -6.40 -10.91
CA GLY A 227 2.84 -5.04 -11.15
C GLY A 227 3.95 -4.04 -10.88
N TYR A 228 3.64 -2.76 -11.11
CA TYR A 228 4.52 -1.66 -10.73
C TYR A 228 3.77 -0.57 -9.96
N ALA A 229 4.54 0.22 -9.22
CA ALA A 229 4.11 1.51 -8.70
C ALA A 229 5.17 2.55 -9.06
N MET A 230 4.77 3.59 -9.77
CA MET A 230 5.67 4.61 -10.30
C MET A 230 5.28 6.00 -9.81
N VAL A 231 6.27 6.72 -9.29
CA VAL A 231 6.13 8.09 -8.79
C VAL A 231 7.24 8.97 -9.34
N ASN A 232 6.95 10.26 -9.54
CA ASN A 232 7.97 11.26 -9.82
C ASN A 232 8.51 11.89 -8.53
N PHE A 233 9.45 12.83 -8.65
CA PHE A 233 10.11 13.45 -7.50
C PHE A 233 9.16 14.29 -6.63
N ASN A 234 8.24 15.03 -7.23
CA ASN A 234 7.28 15.84 -6.49
C ASN A 234 6.32 14.96 -5.70
N GLU A 235 5.87 13.87 -6.31
CA GLU A 235 4.99 12.89 -5.67
C GLU A 235 5.70 12.19 -4.51
N PHE A 236 6.98 11.85 -4.67
CA PHE A 236 7.78 11.29 -3.58
C PHE A 236 7.91 12.28 -2.41
N GLU A 237 8.19 13.56 -2.65
CA GLU A 237 8.23 14.61 -1.62
C GLU A 237 6.90 14.68 -0.87
N ASN A 238 5.78 14.74 -1.61
CA ASN A 238 4.45 14.79 -1.03
C ASN A 238 4.12 13.56 -0.16
N ILE A 239 4.46 12.34 -0.61
CA ILE A 239 4.28 11.12 0.18
C ILE A 239 5.01 11.24 1.52
N VAL A 240 6.28 11.66 1.50
CA VAL A 240 7.09 11.79 2.70
C VAL A 240 6.51 12.85 3.64
N ASP A 241 6.02 13.97 3.12
CA ASP A 241 5.41 15.03 3.93
C ASP A 241 4.09 14.60 4.56
N ILE A 242 3.23 13.89 3.81
CA ILE A 242 1.94 13.38 4.29
C ILE A 242 2.15 12.37 5.44
N ILE A 243 3.15 11.49 5.36
CA ILE A 243 3.44 10.56 6.45
C ILE A 243 4.11 11.23 7.67
N GLY A 244 4.37 12.55 7.60
CA GLY A 244 5.00 13.32 8.66
C GLY A 244 6.53 13.21 8.70
N GLY A 245 7.17 13.07 7.53
CA GLY A 245 8.62 12.99 7.35
C GLY A 245 9.20 11.60 7.62
N VAL A 246 10.49 11.42 7.41
CA VAL A 246 11.25 10.18 7.61
C VAL A 246 12.41 10.38 8.59
N GLU A 247 12.66 9.38 9.43
CA GLU A 247 13.78 9.41 10.37
C GLU A 247 15.05 8.87 9.72
N ILE A 248 16.04 9.73 9.51
CA ILE A 248 17.33 9.39 8.89
C ILE A 248 18.47 9.82 9.79
N THR A 249 19.44 8.93 9.98
CA THR A 249 20.69 9.24 10.69
C THR A 249 21.76 9.60 9.68
N LEU A 250 22.28 10.82 9.76
CA LEU A 250 23.31 11.36 8.88
C LEU A 250 24.68 11.29 9.49
N THR A 251 25.69 10.98 8.70
CA THR A 251 27.09 11.26 9.02
C THR A 251 27.35 12.77 8.95
N GLU A 252 28.44 13.24 9.55
CA GLU A 252 28.86 14.64 9.48
C GLU A 252 29.06 15.12 8.04
N ASN A 253 29.66 14.28 7.20
CA ASN A 253 29.92 14.58 5.79
C ASN A 253 28.62 14.67 4.99
N GLU A 254 27.65 13.82 5.24
CA GLU A 254 26.33 13.86 4.57
C GLU A 254 25.58 15.14 4.94
N ALA A 255 25.51 15.46 6.23
CA ALA A 255 24.82 16.66 6.69
C ALA A 255 25.44 17.93 6.08
N ARG A 256 26.77 18.04 6.12
CA ARG A 256 27.50 19.15 5.50
C ARG A 256 27.24 19.22 3.99
N TYR A 257 27.31 18.10 3.28
CA TYR A 257 27.10 18.04 1.84
C TYR A 257 25.70 18.47 1.44
N LEU A 258 24.67 17.96 2.13
CA LEU A 258 23.27 18.31 1.89
C LEU A 258 22.99 19.80 2.13
N ASN A 259 23.61 20.40 3.15
CA ASN A 259 23.43 21.83 3.46
C ASN A 259 24.18 22.77 2.51
N THR A 260 25.26 22.30 1.87
CA THR A 260 26.12 23.14 1.03
C THR A 260 25.91 22.95 -0.48
N THR A 261 25.06 21.98 -0.87
CA THR A 261 24.75 21.68 -2.27
C THR A 261 23.26 21.89 -2.56
N ASN A 262 22.89 21.77 -3.84
CA ASN A 262 21.49 21.87 -4.28
C ASN A 262 20.73 20.54 -4.34
N TYR A 263 21.21 19.48 -3.67
CA TYR A 263 20.45 18.23 -3.57
C TYR A 263 19.14 18.43 -2.81
N ILE A 264 19.19 19.19 -1.70
CA ILE A 264 17.99 19.78 -1.11
C ILE A 264 17.70 21.04 -1.94
N SER A 265 16.63 20.99 -2.75
CA SER A 265 16.34 22.03 -3.75
C SER A 265 15.95 23.35 -3.11
N ASP A 266 15.13 23.31 -2.06
CA ASP A 266 14.75 24.49 -1.28
C ASP A 266 15.86 24.86 -0.28
N PRO A 267 16.48 26.06 -0.44
CA PRO A 267 17.49 26.52 0.50
C PRO A 267 17.01 26.63 1.97
N ALA A 268 15.72 26.87 2.20
CA ALA A 268 15.15 26.94 3.55
C ALA A 268 15.22 25.60 4.30
N ASN A 269 15.24 24.48 3.55
CA ASN A 269 15.34 23.13 4.07
C ASN A 269 16.77 22.63 4.26
N ARG A 270 17.81 23.43 3.93
CA ARG A 270 19.24 23.08 4.10
C ARG A 270 19.71 23.31 5.54
N ASN A 271 19.09 22.61 6.48
CA ASN A 271 19.30 22.78 7.92
C ASN A 271 19.46 21.43 8.65
N VAL A 272 19.79 20.35 7.93
CA VAL A 272 20.00 19.01 8.51
C VAL A 272 21.27 18.97 9.36
N LYS A 273 21.30 18.08 10.36
CA LYS A 273 22.40 17.97 11.32
C LYS A 273 23.03 16.57 11.28
N PRO A 274 24.28 16.40 11.69
CA PRO A 274 24.83 15.08 11.99
C PRO A 274 23.98 14.35 13.03
N GLY A 275 23.83 13.05 12.89
CA GLY A 275 22.97 12.24 13.75
C GLY A 275 21.53 12.16 13.24
N LYS A 276 20.58 11.91 14.13
CA LYS A 276 19.17 11.64 13.82
C LYS A 276 18.44 12.93 13.37
N ASN A 277 17.74 12.84 12.24
CA ASN A 277 16.90 13.90 11.69
C ASN A 277 15.52 13.34 11.34
N THR A 278 14.47 14.13 11.53
CA THR A 278 13.17 13.90 10.88
C THR A 278 13.17 14.77 9.61
N MET A 279 13.36 14.14 8.46
CA MET A 279 13.46 14.81 7.17
C MET A 279 12.08 14.99 6.55
N ASN A 280 11.77 16.17 6.05
CA ASN A 280 10.63 16.43 5.17
C ASN A 280 10.88 15.83 3.76
N GLY A 281 9.88 15.93 2.87
CA GLY A 281 9.96 15.35 1.51
C GLY A 281 11.15 15.89 0.72
N ASN A 282 11.37 17.21 0.73
CA ASN A 282 12.46 17.86 0.00
C ASN A 282 13.85 17.41 0.51
N GLN A 283 14.01 17.29 1.82
CA GLN A 283 15.25 16.80 2.46
C GLN A 283 15.47 15.29 2.14
N ALA A 284 14.42 14.49 2.23
CA ALA A 284 14.47 13.05 1.96
C ALA A 284 14.76 12.76 0.48
N LEU A 285 14.17 13.52 -0.45
CA LEU A 285 14.49 13.44 -1.87
C LEU A 285 15.96 13.82 -2.10
N GLY A 286 16.40 14.94 -1.56
CA GLY A 286 17.80 15.36 -1.64
C GLY A 286 18.75 14.27 -1.16
N TYR A 287 18.49 13.70 0.02
CA TYR A 287 19.27 12.61 0.60
C TYR A 287 19.31 11.38 -0.29
N SER A 288 18.17 10.93 -0.81
CA SER A 288 18.04 9.74 -1.66
C SER A 288 18.79 9.83 -2.99
N ARG A 289 19.17 11.04 -3.41
CA ARG A 289 19.88 11.31 -4.69
C ARG A 289 21.39 11.47 -4.56
N VAL A 290 21.92 11.63 -3.34
CA VAL A 290 23.36 11.84 -3.09
C VAL A 290 24.19 10.66 -3.56
N ARG A 291 25.28 10.94 -4.29
CA ARG A 291 26.27 9.96 -4.79
C ARG A 291 27.72 10.29 -4.40
N LYS A 292 28.05 11.57 -4.29
CA LYS A 292 29.44 12.02 -4.14
C LYS A 292 29.99 11.97 -2.72
N VAL A 293 29.14 11.62 -1.76
CA VAL A 293 29.54 11.42 -0.37
C VAL A 293 29.19 9.98 0.00
N SER A 294 30.13 9.28 0.63
CA SER A 294 29.88 7.93 1.12
C SER A 294 28.89 7.93 2.28
N THR A 295 28.11 6.88 2.39
CA THR A 295 27.43 6.51 3.64
C THR A 295 28.47 5.95 4.62
N ALA A 296 28.03 5.41 5.74
CA ALA A 296 28.93 4.72 6.65
C ALA A 296 29.62 3.49 6.04
N THR A 297 28.97 2.85 5.05
CA THR A 297 29.41 1.55 4.48
C THR A 297 29.53 1.54 2.96
N GLU A 298 28.88 2.45 2.23
CA GLU A 298 28.73 2.42 0.79
C GLU A 298 29.12 3.76 0.14
N SER A 299 29.60 3.72 -1.09
CA SER A 299 30.02 4.91 -1.85
C SER A 299 29.35 4.99 -3.22
N ASN A 300 29.44 6.14 -3.87
CA ASN A 300 28.94 6.37 -5.23
C ASN A 300 27.46 5.97 -5.41
N ASP A 301 27.16 5.22 -6.47
CA ASP A 301 25.82 4.76 -6.80
C ASP A 301 25.30 3.71 -5.82
N PHE A 302 26.17 2.93 -5.22
CA PHE A 302 25.84 1.99 -4.15
C PHE A 302 25.33 2.72 -2.90
N GLY A 303 26.04 3.78 -2.48
CA GLY A 303 25.58 4.66 -1.40
C GLY A 303 24.22 5.31 -1.68
N ARG A 304 23.96 5.69 -2.94
CA ARG A 304 22.65 6.21 -3.34
C ARG A 304 21.54 5.16 -3.15
N THR A 305 21.71 3.94 -3.65
CA THR A 305 20.71 2.89 -3.47
C THR A 305 20.52 2.49 -2.00
N GLN A 306 21.57 2.56 -1.20
CA GLN A 306 21.46 2.37 0.25
C GLN A 306 20.59 3.47 0.90
N ARG A 307 20.78 4.74 0.51
CA ARG A 307 19.95 5.86 0.99
C ARG A 307 18.48 5.70 0.59
N GLN A 308 18.21 5.27 -0.62
CA GLN A 308 16.85 5.00 -1.09
C GLN A 308 16.17 3.93 -0.22
N ARG A 309 16.86 2.82 0.06
CA ARG A 309 16.35 1.79 0.97
C ARG A 309 16.17 2.30 2.40
N ALA A 310 17.08 3.14 2.90
CA ALA A 310 16.95 3.74 4.22
C ALA A 310 15.67 4.60 4.35
N VAL A 311 15.34 5.36 3.32
CA VAL A 311 14.08 6.12 3.29
C VAL A 311 12.87 5.19 3.27
N LEU A 312 12.86 4.16 2.42
CA LEU A 312 11.76 3.19 2.39
C LEU A 312 11.61 2.43 3.72
N ASN A 313 12.72 2.06 4.35
CA ASN A 313 12.69 1.48 5.70
C ASN A 313 12.06 2.43 6.72
N SER A 314 12.40 3.72 6.68
CA SER A 314 11.81 4.69 7.59
C SER A 314 10.31 4.90 7.34
N ILE A 315 9.88 4.88 6.08
CA ILE A 315 8.46 4.89 5.72
C ILE A 315 7.78 3.65 6.31
N PHE A 316 8.35 2.47 6.11
CA PHE A 316 7.81 1.21 6.63
C PHE A 316 7.68 1.25 8.16
N GLU A 317 8.71 1.72 8.88
CA GLU A 317 8.68 1.85 10.34
C GLU A 317 7.54 2.74 10.84
N LYS A 318 7.24 3.83 10.13
CA LYS A 318 6.11 4.71 10.46
C LYS A 318 4.75 4.09 10.17
N VAL A 319 4.66 3.32 9.09
CA VAL A 319 3.39 2.75 8.63
C VAL A 319 3.03 1.49 9.40
N LYS A 320 4.00 0.62 9.71
CA LYS A 320 3.74 -0.67 10.39
C LYS A 320 3.11 -0.53 11.79
N SER A 321 3.32 0.60 12.47
CA SER A 321 2.75 0.85 13.80
C SER A 321 1.29 1.33 13.77
N LYS A 322 0.77 1.64 12.57
CA LYS A 322 -0.59 2.18 12.39
C LYS A 322 -1.62 1.06 12.33
N ASN A 323 -2.79 1.29 12.91
CA ASN A 323 -3.91 0.38 12.75
C ASN A 323 -4.56 0.52 11.36
N VAL A 324 -5.45 -0.43 11.00
CA VAL A 324 -6.07 -0.49 9.66
C VAL A 324 -6.85 0.79 9.30
N ILE A 325 -7.48 1.42 10.29
CA ILE A 325 -8.24 2.67 10.08
C ILE A 325 -7.28 3.82 9.77
N GLU A 326 -6.22 3.98 10.57
CA GLU A 326 -5.17 4.99 10.32
C GLU A 326 -4.47 4.78 8.98
N LEU A 327 -4.24 3.52 8.57
CA LEU A 327 -3.70 3.19 7.25
C LEU A 327 -4.66 3.59 6.14
N GLY A 328 -5.96 3.39 6.32
CA GLY A 328 -6.99 3.82 5.38
C GLY A 328 -7.00 5.34 5.19
N PHE A 329 -6.96 6.12 6.27
CA PHE A 329 -6.89 7.58 6.20
C PHE A 329 -5.60 8.05 5.54
N LEU A 330 -4.45 7.48 5.90
CA LEU A 330 -3.17 7.82 5.32
C LEU A 330 -3.14 7.52 3.80
N ALA A 331 -3.62 6.36 3.40
CA ALA A 331 -3.71 5.98 2.00
C ALA A 331 -4.64 6.93 1.22
N ASN A 332 -5.79 7.28 1.79
CA ASN A 332 -6.70 8.26 1.22
C ASN A 332 -6.02 9.64 1.04
N GLU A 333 -5.31 10.11 2.05
CA GLU A 333 -4.61 11.41 1.99
C GLU A 333 -3.51 11.39 0.93
N ILE A 334 -2.68 10.32 0.87
CA ILE A 334 -1.66 10.17 -0.17
C ILE A 334 -2.30 10.21 -1.55
N LEU A 335 -3.30 9.38 -1.81
CA LEU A 335 -3.89 9.24 -3.14
C LEU A 335 -4.78 10.42 -3.56
N SER A 336 -5.19 11.27 -2.63
CA SER A 336 -5.87 12.52 -2.97
C SER A 336 -4.91 13.63 -3.44
N LYS A 337 -3.63 13.52 -3.12
CA LYS A 337 -2.61 14.56 -3.39
C LYS A 337 -1.47 14.07 -4.29
N VAL A 338 -1.36 12.76 -4.48
CA VAL A 338 -0.24 12.11 -5.18
C VAL A 338 -0.77 11.23 -6.30
N GLN A 339 -0.20 11.37 -7.49
CA GLN A 339 -0.53 10.55 -8.63
C GLN A 339 0.43 9.37 -8.72
N ILE A 340 -0.04 8.17 -8.35
CA ILE A 340 0.72 6.93 -8.44
C ILE A 340 0.24 6.18 -9.69
N ARG A 341 1.13 6.01 -10.68
CA ARG A 341 0.83 5.18 -11.86
C ARG A 341 1.09 3.71 -11.57
N THR A 342 0.15 2.84 -11.99
CA THR A 342 0.22 1.39 -11.77
C THR A 342 -0.52 0.62 -12.86
N ASP A 343 -0.13 -0.64 -13.06
CA ASP A 343 -0.84 -1.65 -13.87
C ASP A 343 -1.52 -2.72 -13.01
N ILE A 344 -1.46 -2.55 -11.68
CA ILE A 344 -2.12 -3.46 -10.74
C ILE A 344 -3.63 -3.27 -10.88
N THR A 345 -4.36 -4.34 -11.18
CA THR A 345 -5.82 -4.29 -11.26
C THR A 345 -6.46 -4.08 -9.89
N LYS A 346 -7.73 -3.68 -9.86
CA LYS A 346 -8.48 -3.48 -8.62
C LYS A 346 -8.55 -4.75 -7.77
N GLU A 347 -8.76 -5.88 -8.40
CA GLU A 347 -8.83 -7.18 -7.75
C GLU A 347 -7.48 -7.59 -7.15
N GLU A 348 -6.40 -7.41 -7.90
CA GLU A 348 -5.03 -7.65 -7.42
C GLU A 348 -4.69 -6.72 -6.26
N PHE A 349 -5.00 -5.42 -6.38
CA PHE A 349 -4.74 -4.43 -5.32
C PHE A 349 -5.42 -4.82 -4.00
N ASN A 350 -6.71 -5.19 -4.06
CA ASN A 350 -7.44 -5.62 -2.88
C ASN A 350 -6.84 -6.89 -2.25
N THR A 351 -6.43 -7.84 -3.09
CA THR A 351 -5.76 -9.08 -2.65
C THR A 351 -4.42 -8.77 -1.97
N TYR A 352 -3.59 -7.96 -2.61
CA TYR A 352 -2.26 -7.60 -2.06
C TYR A 352 -2.38 -6.77 -0.77
N LEU A 353 -3.39 -5.90 -0.67
CA LEU A 353 -3.66 -5.15 0.55
C LEU A 353 -4.07 -6.07 1.71
N GLU A 354 -4.97 -7.03 1.45
CA GLU A 354 -5.40 -8.02 2.45
C GLU A 354 -4.21 -8.86 2.93
N GLU A 355 -3.39 -9.34 2.00
CA GLU A 355 -2.19 -10.12 2.29
C GLU A 355 -1.16 -9.30 3.09
N ALA A 356 -0.85 -8.09 2.66
CA ALA A 356 0.11 -7.21 3.33
C ALA A 356 -0.29 -6.90 4.78
N VAL A 357 -1.58 -6.60 5.02
CA VAL A 357 -2.09 -6.35 6.37
C VAL A 357 -2.05 -7.61 7.23
N SER A 358 -2.25 -8.80 6.63
CA SER A 358 -2.25 -10.08 7.34
C SER A 358 -0.86 -10.58 7.71
N LEU A 359 0.19 -10.12 7.02
CA LEU A 359 1.56 -10.60 7.21
C LEU A 359 2.12 -10.31 8.61
N ASN A 360 1.76 -9.17 9.20
CA ASN A 360 2.26 -8.73 10.51
C ASN A 360 3.81 -8.76 10.60
N VAL A 361 4.49 -8.22 9.60
CA VAL A 361 5.95 -8.22 9.48
C VAL A 361 6.56 -7.11 10.35
N ASN A 362 7.63 -7.41 11.07
CA ASN A 362 8.28 -6.47 11.97
C ASN A 362 9.47 -5.73 11.33
N GLU A 363 10.05 -6.28 10.27
CA GLU A 363 11.23 -5.72 9.61
C GLU A 363 11.13 -5.85 8.09
N LEU A 364 11.87 -5.01 7.40
CA LEU A 364 11.96 -4.97 5.95
C LEU A 364 13.38 -5.39 5.54
N GLU A 365 13.50 -6.56 4.94
CA GLU A 365 14.79 -7.07 4.47
C GLU A 365 15.28 -6.29 3.24
N ASN A 366 16.59 -6.05 3.15
CA ASN A 366 17.15 -5.21 2.11
C ASN A 366 18.27 -5.91 1.34
N TYR A 367 18.13 -5.95 0.02
CA TYR A 367 19.08 -6.55 -0.90
C TYR A 367 19.44 -5.57 -2.03
N ARG A 368 20.53 -5.87 -2.72
CA ARG A 368 20.99 -5.12 -3.89
C ARG A 368 21.58 -6.09 -4.92
N ILE A 369 21.26 -5.89 -6.17
CA ILE A 369 21.81 -6.65 -7.29
C ILE A 369 22.58 -5.70 -8.21
N PRO A 370 23.84 -6.04 -8.51
CA PRO A 370 24.62 -7.18 -8.00
C PRO A 370 25.12 -6.93 -6.57
N SER A 371 25.34 -8.02 -5.82
CA SER A 371 25.98 -7.96 -4.50
C SER A 371 27.49 -7.76 -4.62
N ASP A 372 28.14 -7.46 -3.49
CA ASP A 372 29.57 -7.23 -3.44
C ASP A 372 30.37 -8.48 -3.88
N GLY A 373 31.37 -8.26 -4.71
CA GLY A 373 32.20 -9.31 -5.28
C GLY A 373 31.61 -10.00 -6.53
N ASN A 374 30.31 -9.80 -6.83
CA ASN A 374 29.64 -10.45 -7.95
C ASN A 374 29.54 -9.56 -9.21
N TYR A 375 30.35 -8.50 -9.30
CA TYR A 375 30.41 -7.62 -10.46
C TYR A 375 31.80 -7.09 -10.70
N LYS A 376 32.03 -6.60 -11.92
CA LYS A 376 33.17 -5.80 -12.31
C LYS A 376 32.73 -4.48 -12.93
N ASN A 377 33.48 -3.42 -12.69
CA ASN A 377 33.33 -2.16 -13.40
C ASN A 377 33.98 -2.29 -14.79
N SER A 378 33.21 -2.14 -15.84
CA SER A 378 33.65 -2.22 -17.23
C SER A 378 33.39 -0.90 -17.94
N LYS A 379 34.24 -0.55 -18.90
CA LYS A 379 33.99 0.56 -19.84
C LYS A 379 33.57 -0.02 -21.17
N VAL A 380 32.35 0.33 -21.60
CA VAL A 380 31.79 -0.14 -22.86
C VAL A 380 31.42 1.04 -23.75
N GLN A 381 31.45 0.84 -25.05
CA GLN A 381 30.95 1.84 -25.98
C GLN A 381 29.44 1.81 -26.05
N LEU A 382 28.79 2.87 -25.56
CA LEU A 382 27.35 3.07 -25.66
C LEU A 382 27.06 4.27 -26.57
N GLY A 383 26.60 3.97 -27.77
CA GLY A 383 26.50 4.98 -28.83
C GLY A 383 27.89 5.52 -29.23
N ARG A 384 28.08 6.83 -29.08
CA ARG A 384 29.37 7.50 -29.43
C ARG A 384 30.33 7.67 -28.24
N LEU A 385 29.92 7.28 -27.04
CA LEU A 385 30.66 7.53 -25.80
C LEU A 385 31.08 6.21 -25.12
N MET A 386 32.27 6.22 -24.54
CA MET A 386 32.71 5.20 -23.60
C MET A 386 32.05 5.50 -22.25
N GLN A 387 31.32 4.55 -21.74
CA GLN A 387 30.56 4.70 -20.46
C GLN A 387 30.91 3.56 -19.51
N GLU A 388 30.92 3.89 -18.21
CA GLU A 388 31.09 2.89 -17.17
C GLU A 388 29.77 2.15 -16.94
N VAL A 389 29.88 0.82 -16.78
CA VAL A 389 28.76 -0.09 -16.51
C VAL A 389 29.16 -1.08 -15.43
N LEU A 390 28.15 -1.62 -14.74
CA LEU A 390 28.31 -2.76 -13.84
C LEU A 390 28.01 -4.03 -14.62
N GLU A 391 29.00 -4.90 -14.72
CA GLU A 391 28.85 -6.17 -15.42
C GLU A 391 28.92 -7.31 -14.41
N PRO A 392 27.83 -8.11 -14.22
CA PRO A 392 27.89 -9.28 -13.38
C PRO A 392 29.02 -10.22 -13.81
N THR A 393 29.79 -10.72 -12.85
CA THR A 393 30.89 -11.66 -13.14
C THR A 393 30.37 -13.01 -13.60
N ASP A 394 29.20 -13.39 -13.11
CA ASP A 394 28.47 -14.60 -13.47
C ASP A 394 26.95 -14.30 -13.42
N TRP A 395 26.28 -14.43 -14.56
CA TRP A 395 24.85 -14.20 -14.69
C TRP A 395 24.01 -15.30 -14.04
N ASP A 396 24.48 -16.56 -14.06
CA ASP A 396 23.75 -17.65 -13.44
C ASP A 396 23.81 -17.55 -11.92
N ALA A 397 24.96 -17.21 -11.36
CA ALA A 397 25.10 -16.89 -9.95
C ALA A 397 24.24 -15.67 -9.54
N THR A 398 24.20 -14.63 -10.38
CA THR A 398 23.37 -13.44 -10.15
C THR A 398 21.88 -13.78 -10.16
N ARG A 399 21.41 -14.61 -11.09
CA ARG A 399 20.04 -15.10 -11.13
C ARG A 399 19.69 -15.96 -9.91
N ALA A 400 20.60 -16.86 -9.54
CA ALA A 400 20.42 -17.69 -8.36
C ALA A 400 20.34 -16.85 -7.06
N GLU A 401 21.18 -15.82 -6.94
CA GLU A 401 21.17 -14.90 -5.81
C GLU A 401 19.85 -14.14 -5.70
N ILE A 402 19.39 -13.52 -6.78
CA ILE A 402 18.13 -12.75 -6.73
C ILE A 402 16.94 -13.68 -6.50
N HIS A 403 16.95 -14.87 -7.09
CA HIS A 403 15.91 -15.87 -6.85
C HIS A 403 15.86 -16.31 -5.38
N LYS A 404 17.05 -16.57 -4.78
CA LYS A 404 17.15 -16.86 -3.34
C LYS A 404 16.62 -15.71 -2.48
N ASN A 405 16.95 -14.47 -2.83
CA ASN A 405 16.48 -13.29 -2.09
C ASN A 405 14.95 -13.15 -2.15
N ILE A 406 14.34 -13.45 -3.28
CA ILE A 406 12.89 -13.32 -3.49
C ILE A 406 12.11 -14.51 -2.91
N TYR A 407 12.51 -15.73 -3.25
CA TYR A 407 11.74 -16.94 -2.96
C TYR A 407 12.26 -17.73 -1.74
N GLY A 408 13.43 -17.35 -1.19
CA GLY A 408 14.09 -18.11 -0.12
C GLY A 408 14.90 -19.30 -0.63
N ASP A 409 15.37 -20.14 0.28
CA ASP A 409 16.18 -21.33 -0.02
C ASP A 409 15.33 -22.49 -0.60
N THR A 410 14.40 -22.23 -1.52
CA THR A 410 13.74 -23.32 -2.25
C THR A 410 14.75 -23.91 -3.24
N THR A 411 15.06 -25.17 -3.06
CA THR A 411 15.78 -26.00 -4.05
C THR A 411 14.89 -26.13 -5.29
N SER A 412 14.85 -25.09 -6.12
CA SER A 412 14.10 -25.07 -7.37
C SER A 412 15.06 -25.46 -8.48
N THR A 413 14.81 -26.60 -9.09
CA THR A 413 15.36 -26.99 -10.37
C THR A 413 15.18 -25.82 -11.35
N VAL A 414 16.30 -25.18 -11.65
CA VAL A 414 16.39 -24.22 -12.76
C VAL A 414 15.94 -24.97 -14.02
N GLN A 415 14.79 -24.60 -14.55
CA GLN A 415 14.45 -25.02 -15.91
C GLN A 415 15.41 -24.31 -16.86
N GLU A 416 16.26 -25.10 -17.49
CA GLU A 416 17.11 -24.65 -18.59
C GLU A 416 16.23 -23.97 -19.64
N THR A 417 16.45 -22.69 -19.83
CA THR A 417 15.87 -21.96 -20.96
C THR A 417 16.52 -22.55 -22.22
N PRO A 418 15.74 -23.03 -23.20
CA PRO A 418 16.35 -23.57 -24.41
C PRO A 418 17.08 -22.45 -25.15
N ALA A 419 18.37 -22.63 -25.33
CA ALA A 419 19.19 -21.80 -26.18
C ALA A 419 18.62 -21.78 -27.60
N LYS A 420 18.32 -20.59 -28.11
CA LYS A 420 18.18 -20.31 -29.54
C LYS A 420 18.90 -19.02 -29.87
#